data_458b9f055f8bcb72ac2cb7a7a73b77c7
#
_entry.id   458b9f055f8bcb72ac2cb7a7a73b77c7
#
_cell.length_a   1.000
_cell.length_b   1.000
_cell.length_c   1.000
_cell.angle_alpha   90.00
_cell.angle_beta   90.00
_cell.angle_gamma   90.00
#
_symmetry.space_group_name_H-M   'P 1'
#
loop_
_entity.id
_entity.type
_entity.pdbx_description
1 polymer ?
#
loop_
_entity_poly.entity_id
_entity_poly.type
_entity_poly.pdbx_seq_one_letter_code
_entity_poly.pdbx_strand_id
1 'polypeptide(L)'
;MKIKEVIEEGKNALSKNNIEDNVIIARELLAFVLGVTKQYLVIHLEDELSAEDYIKFKENIDKIINGKPLQYITNNQEFMGLNFFVNENVLIPQPDTEIIVEETLKRCEKLLLKNAKIKILDLCTGSGAIAISL
;
A
#
# COMPACT_ATOMS: atom_id res chain seq x y z
N MET A 1 -14.50 6.20 21.68
CA MET A 1 -13.01 6.19 21.74
C MET A 1 -12.50 7.12 20.66
N LYS A 2 -11.50 7.94 20.96
CA LYS A 2 -10.97 8.92 20.00
C LYS A 2 -10.05 8.27 18.99
N ILE A 3 -10.01 8.80 17.77
CA ILE A 3 -9.14 8.31 16.67
C ILE A 3 -7.68 8.18 17.12
N LYS A 4 -7.13 9.17 17.85
CA LYS A 4 -5.76 9.11 18.36
C LYS A 4 -5.50 7.93 19.32
N GLU A 5 -6.48 7.61 20.15
CA GLU A 5 -6.38 6.50 21.11
C GLU A 5 -6.35 5.15 20.40
N VAL A 6 -7.18 5.02 19.37
CA VAL A 6 -7.24 3.82 18.52
C VAL A 6 -5.95 3.60 17.74
N ILE A 7 -5.39 4.67 17.17
CA ILE A 7 -4.08 4.60 16.48
C ILE A 7 -2.98 4.15 17.44
N GLU A 8 -2.94 4.73 18.65
CA GLU A 8 -1.91 4.38 19.65
C GLU A 8 -2.09 2.93 20.15
N GLU A 9 -3.32 2.46 20.31
CA GLU A 9 -3.60 1.06 20.65
C GLU A 9 -3.11 0.11 19.55
N GLY A 10 -3.43 0.39 18.29
CA GLY A 10 -2.97 -0.42 17.14
C GLY A 10 -1.44 -0.44 17.02
N LYS A 11 -0.80 0.72 17.13
CA LYS A 11 0.66 0.84 17.17
C LYS A 11 1.27 -0.04 18.27
N ASN A 12 0.72 0.03 19.48
CA ASN A 12 1.23 -0.75 20.61
C ASN A 12 1.04 -2.26 20.42
N ALA A 13 -0.08 -2.69 19.82
CA ALA A 13 -0.33 -4.08 19.50
C ALA A 13 0.67 -4.61 18.47
N LEU A 14 0.93 -3.86 17.40
CA LEU A 14 1.92 -4.19 16.36
C LEU A 14 3.34 -4.23 16.93
N SER A 15 3.73 -3.22 17.73
CA SER A 15 5.05 -3.14 18.35
C SER A 15 5.34 -4.31 19.29
N LYS A 16 4.36 -4.75 20.09
CA LYS A 16 4.50 -5.93 20.95
C LYS A 16 4.75 -7.22 20.18
N ASN A 17 4.36 -7.28 18.93
CA ASN A 17 4.59 -8.42 18.03
C ASN A 17 5.79 -8.21 17.09
N ASN A 18 6.70 -7.26 17.40
CA ASN A 18 7.91 -6.94 16.65
C ASN A 18 7.64 -6.55 15.18
N ILE A 19 6.51 -5.93 14.90
CA ILE A 19 6.18 -5.43 13.57
C ILE A 19 6.73 -4.02 13.45
N GLU A 20 7.63 -3.84 12.48
CA GLU A 20 8.19 -2.56 12.10
C GLU A 20 7.13 -1.66 11.44
N ASP A 21 7.41 -0.37 11.30
CA ASP A 21 6.48 0.62 10.70
C ASP A 21 5.09 0.66 11.35
N ASN A 22 4.99 0.23 12.61
CA ASN A 22 3.73 0.05 13.34
C ASN A 22 2.81 1.28 13.32
N VAL A 23 3.36 2.51 13.41
CA VAL A 23 2.57 3.76 13.34
C VAL A 23 1.98 3.97 11.94
N ILE A 24 2.76 3.68 10.90
CA ILE A 24 2.34 3.83 9.50
C ILE A 24 1.23 2.83 9.21
N ILE A 25 1.43 1.56 9.58
CA ILE A 25 0.46 0.48 9.40
C ILE A 25 -0.85 0.79 10.13
N ALA A 26 -0.78 1.19 11.41
CA ALA A 26 -1.98 1.50 12.19
C ALA A 26 -2.80 2.65 11.57
N ARG A 27 -2.14 3.72 11.10
CA ARG A 27 -2.81 4.85 10.44
C ARG A 27 -3.41 4.45 9.10
N GLU A 28 -2.71 3.65 8.31
CA GLU A 28 -3.17 3.21 7.01
C GLU A 28 -4.38 2.28 7.12
N LEU A 29 -4.35 1.35 8.07
CA LEU A 29 -5.50 0.49 8.36
C LEU A 29 -6.71 1.28 8.84
N LEU A 30 -6.52 2.27 9.71
CA LEU A 30 -7.65 3.08 10.19
C LEU A 30 -8.22 3.96 9.08
N ALA A 31 -7.36 4.56 8.24
CA ALA A 31 -7.79 5.32 7.06
C ALA A 31 -8.60 4.43 6.10
N PHE A 32 -8.14 3.20 5.88
CA PHE A 32 -8.84 2.21 5.06
C PHE A 32 -10.22 1.84 5.64
N VAL A 33 -10.29 1.56 6.94
CA VAL A 33 -11.57 1.21 7.60
C VAL A 33 -12.59 2.34 7.51
N LEU A 34 -12.14 3.58 7.66
CA LEU A 34 -12.99 4.78 7.59
C LEU A 34 -13.28 5.24 6.15
N GLY A 35 -12.59 4.69 5.14
CA GLY A 35 -12.70 5.17 3.75
C GLY A 35 -12.22 6.60 3.55
N VAL A 36 -11.21 7.04 4.34
CA VAL A 36 -10.68 8.41 4.32
C VAL A 36 -9.19 8.44 3.99
N THR A 37 -8.64 9.63 3.72
CA THR A 37 -7.21 9.80 3.51
C THR A 37 -6.42 9.82 4.83
N LYS A 38 -5.13 9.51 4.78
CA LYS A 38 -4.24 9.63 5.95
C LYS A 38 -4.18 11.06 6.50
N GLN A 39 -4.29 12.06 5.63
CA GLN A 39 -4.34 13.48 6.02
C GLN A 39 -5.60 13.82 6.82
N TYR A 40 -6.74 13.21 6.46
CA TYR A 40 -7.97 13.37 7.22
C TYR A 40 -7.78 12.96 8.69
N LEU A 41 -7.13 11.82 8.94
CA LEU A 41 -6.89 11.34 10.31
C LEU A 41 -6.08 12.33 11.16
N VAL A 42 -5.12 13.04 10.55
CA VAL A 42 -4.28 14.01 11.27
C VAL A 42 -5.09 15.21 11.77
N ILE A 43 -6.09 15.62 10.99
CA ILE A 43 -6.95 16.76 11.34
C ILE A 43 -8.03 16.35 12.36
N HIS A 44 -8.48 15.08 12.32
CA HIS A 44 -9.61 14.55 13.07
C HIS A 44 -9.21 13.62 14.24
N LEU A 45 -8.01 13.81 14.80
CA LEU A 45 -7.48 12.96 15.88
C LEU A 45 -8.34 12.94 17.15
N GLU A 46 -9.10 14.00 17.40
CA GLU A 46 -9.96 14.15 18.58
C GLU A 46 -11.39 13.65 18.35
N ASP A 47 -11.75 13.30 17.11
CA ASP A 47 -13.07 12.81 16.77
C ASP A 47 -13.30 11.41 17.34
N GLU A 48 -14.56 11.08 17.60
CA GLU A 48 -14.95 9.78 18.12
C GLU A 48 -15.12 8.77 16.99
N LEU A 49 -14.56 7.58 17.22
CA LEU A 49 -14.71 6.42 16.33
C LEU A 49 -15.96 5.63 16.71
N SER A 50 -16.70 5.12 15.72
CA SER A 50 -17.81 4.22 15.96
C SER A 50 -17.32 2.87 16.53
N ALA A 51 -18.18 2.19 17.28
CA ALA A 51 -17.84 0.85 17.80
C ALA A 51 -17.64 -0.17 16.67
N GLU A 52 -18.39 -0.05 15.57
CA GLU A 52 -18.28 -0.93 14.41
C GLU A 52 -16.91 -0.76 13.71
N ASP A 53 -16.48 0.48 13.47
CA ASP A 53 -15.20 0.76 12.84
C ASP A 53 -14.02 0.36 13.73
N TYR A 54 -14.16 0.53 15.04
CA TYR A 54 -13.16 0.05 15.98
C TYR A 54 -12.99 -1.48 15.92
N ILE A 55 -14.08 -2.24 15.84
CA ILE A 55 -14.03 -3.70 15.71
C ILE A 55 -13.33 -4.08 14.40
N LYS A 56 -13.74 -3.48 13.26
CA LYS A 56 -13.08 -3.72 11.95
C LYS A 56 -11.59 -3.39 11.98
N PHE A 57 -11.22 -2.31 12.64
CA PHE A 57 -9.82 -1.93 12.79
C PHE A 57 -9.03 -3.00 13.56
N LYS A 58 -9.56 -3.47 14.69
CA LYS A 58 -8.91 -4.52 15.49
C LYS A 58 -8.74 -5.83 14.73
N GLU A 59 -9.78 -6.27 14.03
CA GLU A 59 -9.71 -7.46 13.17
C GLU A 59 -8.59 -7.34 12.10
N ASN A 60 -8.40 -6.16 11.55
CA ASN A 60 -7.34 -5.93 10.56
C ASN A 60 -5.95 -5.88 11.21
N ILE A 61 -5.80 -5.31 12.40
CA ILE A 61 -4.56 -5.38 13.19
C ILE A 61 -4.20 -6.86 13.48
N ASP A 62 -5.17 -7.67 13.87
CA ASP A 62 -4.95 -9.10 14.13
C ASP A 62 -4.52 -9.85 12.86
N LYS A 63 -5.06 -9.51 11.69
CA LYS A 63 -4.60 -10.08 10.40
C LYS A 63 -3.13 -9.75 10.12
N ILE A 64 -2.68 -8.51 10.39
CA ILE A 64 -1.27 -8.13 10.27
C ILE A 64 -0.40 -8.94 11.23
N ILE A 65 -0.80 -9.04 12.49
CA ILE A 65 -0.08 -9.81 13.52
C ILE A 65 0.06 -11.28 13.12
N ASN A 66 -0.95 -11.83 12.44
CA ASN A 66 -0.94 -13.19 11.90
C ASN A 66 -0.23 -13.31 10.55
N GLY A 67 0.51 -12.29 10.12
CA GLY A 67 1.39 -12.33 8.95
C GLY A 67 0.74 -11.96 7.61
N LYS A 68 -0.51 -11.46 7.59
CA LYS A 68 -1.12 -10.99 6.36
C LYS A 68 -0.57 -9.61 5.98
N PRO A 69 0.01 -9.42 4.78
CA PRO A 69 0.50 -8.12 4.33
C PRO A 69 -0.60 -7.04 4.32
N LEU A 70 -0.22 -5.82 4.68
CA LEU A 70 -1.11 -4.67 4.67
C LEU A 70 -1.78 -4.49 3.31
N GLN A 71 -1.01 -4.63 2.23
CA GLN A 71 -1.47 -4.47 0.85
C GLN A 71 -2.57 -5.46 0.46
N TYR A 72 -2.56 -6.66 1.02
CA TYR A 72 -3.63 -7.65 0.78
C TYR A 72 -4.88 -7.40 1.64
N ILE A 73 -4.78 -6.59 2.69
CA ILE A 73 -5.93 -6.15 3.48
C ILE A 73 -6.59 -4.94 2.80
N THR A 74 -5.77 -3.98 2.36
CA THR A 74 -6.24 -2.76 1.70
C THR A 74 -6.53 -2.96 0.21
N ASN A 75 -6.12 -4.10 -0.36
CA ASN A 75 -6.14 -4.40 -1.78
C ASN A 75 -5.46 -3.33 -2.65
N ASN A 76 -4.44 -2.69 -2.12
CA ASN A 76 -3.76 -1.58 -2.79
C ASN A 76 -2.25 -1.65 -2.59
N GLN A 77 -1.50 -1.39 -3.67
CA GLN A 77 -0.06 -1.14 -3.66
C GLN A 77 0.26 0.01 -4.60
N GLU A 78 0.93 1.01 -4.10
CA GLU A 78 1.50 2.06 -4.94
C GLU A 78 2.78 1.55 -5.63
N PHE A 79 2.91 1.84 -6.92
CA PHE A 79 4.10 1.55 -7.71
C PHE A 79 4.20 2.57 -8.84
N MET A 80 5.35 3.23 -9.01
CA MET A 80 5.56 4.31 -9.98
C MET A 80 4.51 5.43 -9.90
N GLY A 81 4.01 5.76 -8.70
CA GLY A 81 2.97 6.75 -8.47
C GLY A 81 1.56 6.33 -8.89
N LEU A 82 1.37 5.09 -9.31
CA LEU A 82 0.08 4.50 -9.66
C LEU A 82 -0.39 3.54 -8.57
N ASN A 83 -1.71 3.44 -8.38
CA ASN A 83 -2.30 2.48 -7.46
C ASN A 83 -2.70 1.21 -8.19
N PHE A 84 -2.17 0.07 -7.73
CA PHE A 84 -2.46 -1.24 -8.28
C PHE A 84 -3.31 -2.05 -7.30
N PHE A 85 -4.39 -2.66 -7.83
CA PHE A 85 -5.14 -3.64 -7.07
C PHE A 85 -4.28 -4.91 -6.89
N VAL A 86 -4.11 -5.34 -5.64
CA VAL A 86 -3.38 -6.57 -5.29
C VAL A 86 -4.19 -7.42 -4.31
N ASN A 87 -4.02 -8.72 -4.42
CA ASN A 87 -4.59 -9.70 -3.50
C ASN A 87 -3.64 -10.90 -3.40
N GLU A 88 -4.03 -11.93 -2.67
CA GLU A 88 -3.22 -13.13 -2.42
C GLU A 88 -2.82 -13.92 -3.68
N ASN A 89 -3.42 -13.63 -4.83
CA ASN A 89 -3.14 -14.32 -6.10
C ASN A 89 -2.03 -13.64 -6.93
N VAL A 90 -1.52 -12.48 -6.51
CA VAL A 90 -0.44 -11.77 -7.21
C VAL A 90 0.66 -11.35 -6.23
N LEU A 91 1.90 -11.33 -6.71
CA LEU A 91 3.00 -10.77 -5.96
C LEU A 91 2.80 -9.24 -5.82
N ILE A 92 2.98 -8.73 -4.60
CA ILE A 92 2.97 -7.29 -4.33
C ILE A 92 4.14 -6.64 -5.06
N PRO A 93 3.90 -5.64 -5.95
CA PRO A 93 4.98 -4.88 -6.58
C PRO A 93 5.95 -4.31 -5.55
N GLN A 94 7.24 -4.53 -5.75
CA GLN A 94 8.28 -4.09 -4.83
C GLN A 94 8.87 -2.76 -5.30
N PRO A 95 9.16 -1.79 -4.40
CA PRO A 95 9.75 -0.49 -4.76
C PRO A 95 11.05 -0.62 -5.54
N ASP A 96 11.91 -1.59 -5.20
CA ASP A 96 13.17 -1.82 -5.91
C ASP A 96 12.98 -2.14 -7.41
N THR A 97 11.81 -2.65 -7.78
CA THR A 97 11.47 -2.96 -9.18
C THR A 97 11.19 -1.70 -10.00
N GLU A 98 10.92 -0.56 -9.38
CA GLU A 98 10.73 0.74 -10.06
C GLU A 98 11.97 1.14 -10.86
N ILE A 99 13.16 0.77 -10.38
CA ILE A 99 14.43 1.01 -11.08
C ILE A 99 14.43 0.39 -12.49
N ILE A 100 13.81 -0.79 -12.64
CA ILE A 100 13.71 -1.46 -13.96
C ILE A 100 12.83 -0.66 -14.91
N VAL A 101 11.73 -0.09 -14.42
CA VAL A 101 10.83 0.77 -15.21
C VAL A 101 11.57 2.03 -15.64
N GLU A 102 12.21 2.72 -14.71
CA GLU A 102 12.97 3.94 -14.98
C GLU A 102 14.07 3.73 -16.04
N GLU A 103 14.87 2.66 -15.90
CA GLU A 103 15.92 2.35 -16.86
C GLU A 103 15.36 1.95 -18.24
N THR A 104 14.21 1.27 -18.26
CA THR A 104 13.53 0.92 -19.51
C THR A 104 13.02 2.19 -20.20
N LEU A 105 12.37 3.10 -19.50
CA LEU A 105 11.90 4.38 -20.03
C LEU A 105 13.04 5.20 -20.62
N LYS A 106 14.18 5.34 -19.92
CA LYS A 106 15.39 6.01 -20.41
C LYS A 106 15.92 5.41 -21.71
N ARG A 107 15.85 4.08 -21.87
CA ARG A 107 16.26 3.38 -23.10
C ARG A 107 15.25 3.60 -24.22
N CYS A 108 13.96 3.57 -23.90
CA CYS A 108 12.89 3.84 -24.86
C CYS A 108 12.99 5.24 -25.46
N GLU A 109 13.23 6.26 -24.62
CA GLU A 109 13.44 7.64 -25.08
C GLU A 109 14.57 7.74 -26.10
N LYS A 110 15.72 7.12 -25.83
CA LYS A 110 16.88 7.09 -26.74
C LYS A 110 16.56 6.41 -28.08
N LEU A 111 15.72 5.37 -28.08
CA LEU A 111 15.31 4.66 -29.29
C LEU A 111 14.30 5.47 -30.09
N LEU A 112 13.35 6.13 -29.45
CA LEU A 112 12.36 7.01 -30.08
C LEU A 112 13.02 8.18 -30.80
N LEU A 113 14.08 8.76 -30.24
CA LEU A 113 14.89 9.79 -30.90
C LEU A 113 15.50 9.33 -32.23
N LYS A 114 15.65 8.00 -32.44
CA LYS A 114 16.14 7.38 -33.68
C LYS A 114 15.00 6.92 -34.61
N ASN A 115 13.74 7.36 -34.37
CA ASN A 115 12.56 6.92 -35.09
C ASN A 115 12.33 5.38 -35.06
N ALA A 116 12.79 4.70 -34.01
CA ALA A 116 12.60 3.26 -33.85
C ALA A 116 11.18 2.95 -33.35
N LYS A 117 10.57 1.90 -33.91
CA LYS A 117 9.35 1.32 -33.33
C LYS A 117 9.75 0.44 -32.15
N ILE A 118 9.19 0.74 -30.98
CA ILE A 118 9.46 0.00 -29.74
C ILE A 118 8.35 -1.02 -29.53
N LYS A 119 8.74 -2.23 -29.19
CA LYS A 119 7.85 -3.28 -28.68
C LYS A 119 8.46 -3.80 -27.38
N ILE A 120 7.67 -3.83 -26.33
CA ILE A 120 8.07 -4.30 -25.01
C ILE A 120 7.25 -5.54 -24.68
N LEU A 121 7.90 -6.57 -24.14
CA LEU A 121 7.27 -7.78 -23.65
C LEU A 121 7.56 -7.90 -22.16
N ASP A 122 6.52 -7.91 -21.35
CA ASP A 122 6.59 -8.16 -19.91
C ASP A 122 6.19 -9.63 -19.65
N LEU A 123 7.18 -10.45 -19.30
CA LEU A 123 6.99 -11.87 -18.99
C LEU A 123 6.73 -12.01 -17.48
N CYS A 124 5.73 -12.82 -17.13
CA CYS A 124 5.31 -13.03 -15.73
C CYS A 124 4.81 -11.72 -15.09
N THR A 125 3.98 -11.02 -15.79
CA THR A 125 3.55 -9.64 -15.50
C THR A 125 2.93 -9.43 -14.11
N GLY A 126 2.44 -10.50 -13.43
CA GLY A 126 1.82 -10.42 -12.10
C GLY A 126 0.62 -9.47 -12.07
N SER A 127 0.72 -8.38 -11.31
CA SER A 127 -0.31 -7.32 -11.25
C SER A 127 -0.34 -6.41 -12.49
N GLY A 128 0.58 -6.59 -13.42
CA GLY A 128 0.76 -5.71 -14.57
C GLY A 128 1.53 -4.42 -14.25
N ALA A 129 2.10 -4.31 -13.05
CA ALA A 129 2.70 -3.05 -12.57
C ALA A 129 3.81 -2.53 -13.51
N ILE A 130 4.71 -3.38 -13.98
CA ILE A 130 5.77 -2.99 -14.92
C ILE A 130 5.18 -2.58 -16.26
N ALA A 131 4.33 -3.42 -16.86
CA ALA A 131 3.75 -3.17 -18.17
C ALA A 131 2.90 -1.90 -18.25
N ILE A 132 2.16 -1.60 -17.17
CA ILE A 132 1.28 -0.42 -17.11
C ILE A 132 2.09 0.86 -16.87
N SER A 133 3.22 0.75 -16.18
CA SER A 133 4.09 1.91 -15.87
C SER A 133 5.04 2.27 -17.02
N LEU A 134 5.15 1.45 -18.06
CA LEU A 134 5.93 1.69 -19.28
C LEU A 134 5.10 2.33 -20.39
#